data_21462b690dc1807b9284a008d8d45261
#
_entry.id   21462b690dc1807b9284a008d8d45261
#
_cell.length_a   1.000
_cell.length_b   1.000
_cell.length_c   1.000
_cell.angle_alpha   90.00
_cell.angle_beta   90.00
_cell.angle_gamma   90.00
#
_symmetry.space_group_name_H-M   'P 1'
#
loop_
_entity.id
_entity.type
_entity.pdbx_description
1 polymer ?
#
loop_
_entity_poly.entity_id
_entity_poly.type
_entity_poly.pdbx_seq_one_letter_code
_entity_poly.pdbx_strand_id
1 'polypeptide(L)'
;VSSKVVYLGLSLLFWYIIQEAGFTMEGWGYRDIVVFLAFSELFYGLDGAVFTYASRFWMYVHGGVLDNTLTRPMDSRVRFLLLNVDYIGIILSFVEFTVLLLFAGNGLHVIGILFGILVVVGANLILALIRLCASYLAFWHGKMSAVSEISDCLTSFNKYPLTILPKPLVYVFQFVFPFYFFSTFSAEIVCFPIGTTELVISGAGFLFLMALWSAANQFLWENYYQ
;
A
#
# COMPACT_ATOMS: atom_id res chain seq x y z
N VAL A 1 1.68 -17.38 -10.47
CA VAL A 1 2.50 -17.87 -9.35
C VAL A 1 3.97 -17.93 -9.75
N SER A 2 4.33 -18.59 -10.87
CA SER A 2 5.74 -18.74 -11.29
C SER A 2 6.48 -17.41 -11.50
N SER A 3 5.86 -16.42 -12.11
CA SER A 3 6.49 -15.11 -12.37
C SER A 3 6.76 -14.32 -11.09
N LYS A 4 5.88 -14.39 -10.10
CA LYS A 4 6.08 -13.73 -8.80
C LYS A 4 7.26 -14.34 -8.02
N VAL A 5 7.35 -15.68 -7.98
CA VAL A 5 8.45 -16.36 -7.30
C VAL A 5 9.80 -16.00 -7.93
N VAL A 6 9.86 -15.95 -9.28
CA VAL A 6 11.08 -15.52 -10.00
C VAL A 6 11.42 -14.07 -9.67
N TYR A 7 10.44 -13.18 -9.69
CA TYR A 7 10.65 -11.76 -9.34
C TYR A 7 11.18 -11.59 -7.92
N LEU A 8 10.59 -12.29 -6.96
CA LEU A 8 11.00 -12.26 -5.57
C LEU A 8 12.42 -12.81 -5.39
N GLY A 9 12.74 -13.91 -6.05
CA GLY A 9 14.09 -14.47 -6.05
C GLY A 9 15.13 -13.52 -6.64
N LEU A 10 14.80 -12.85 -7.75
CA LEU A 10 15.64 -11.82 -8.36
C LEU A 10 15.81 -10.60 -7.46
N SER A 11 14.77 -10.18 -6.76
CA SER A 11 14.85 -9.07 -5.80
C SER A 11 15.77 -9.38 -4.61
N LEU A 12 15.65 -10.57 -4.05
CA LEU A 12 16.54 -11.02 -2.97
C LEU A 12 18.01 -11.13 -3.44
N LEU A 13 18.23 -11.67 -4.63
CA LEU A 13 19.56 -11.79 -5.22
C LEU A 13 20.16 -10.41 -5.53
N PHE A 14 19.37 -9.49 -6.06
CA PHE A 14 19.79 -8.11 -6.32
C PHE A 14 20.30 -7.43 -5.05
N TRP A 15 19.51 -7.50 -3.97
CA TRP A 15 19.90 -6.89 -2.70
C TRP A 15 21.11 -7.57 -2.06
N TYR A 16 21.22 -8.89 -2.21
CA TYR A 16 22.40 -9.63 -1.75
C TYR A 16 23.67 -9.16 -2.47
N ILE A 17 23.63 -9.06 -3.80
CA ILE A 17 24.79 -8.62 -4.60
C ILE A 17 25.17 -7.17 -4.27
N ILE A 18 24.21 -6.28 -4.07
CA ILE A 18 24.47 -4.88 -3.72
C ILE A 18 25.22 -4.78 -2.39
N GLN A 19 24.81 -5.55 -1.39
CA GLN A 19 25.47 -5.55 -0.09
C GLN A 19 26.88 -6.17 -0.15
N GLU A 20 27.05 -7.27 -0.86
CA GLU A 20 28.38 -7.87 -1.09
C GLU A 20 29.31 -6.92 -1.85
N ALA A 21 28.79 -6.09 -2.74
CA ALA A 21 29.56 -5.05 -3.43
C ALA A 21 29.96 -3.86 -2.51
N GLY A 22 29.63 -3.92 -1.21
CA GLY A 22 29.98 -2.89 -0.24
C GLY A 22 29.06 -1.67 -0.23
N PHE A 23 27.95 -1.71 -0.96
CA PHE A 23 26.96 -0.66 -0.92
C PHE A 23 26.03 -0.88 0.27
N THR A 24 26.34 -0.26 1.39
CA THR A 24 25.51 -0.32 2.60
C THR A 24 24.58 0.88 2.63
N MET A 25 23.27 0.63 2.73
CA MET A 25 22.32 1.66 3.10
C MET A 25 22.53 1.99 4.59
N GLU A 26 22.63 3.26 4.94
CA GLU A 26 22.85 3.69 6.34
C GLU A 26 21.84 3.00 7.28
N GLY A 27 22.36 2.08 8.11
CA GLY A 27 21.60 1.39 9.14
C GLY A 27 20.85 0.12 8.67
N TRP A 28 20.73 -0.20 7.36
CA TRP A 28 20.01 -1.37 6.86
C TRP A 28 20.93 -2.53 6.55
N GLY A 29 20.80 -3.62 7.29
CA GLY A 29 21.44 -4.90 6.97
C GLY A 29 20.60 -5.72 5.97
N TYR A 30 21.17 -6.79 5.44
CA TYR A 30 20.45 -7.70 4.51
C TYR A 30 19.14 -8.23 5.12
N ARG A 31 19.19 -8.59 6.40
CA ARG A 31 18.01 -9.04 7.14
C ARG A 31 16.88 -8.00 7.14
N ASP A 32 17.22 -6.74 7.37
CA ASP A 32 16.25 -5.65 7.46
C ASP A 32 15.61 -5.38 6.10
N ILE A 33 16.40 -5.53 5.02
CA ILE A 33 15.90 -5.47 3.64
C ILE A 33 14.94 -6.63 3.34
N VAL A 34 15.24 -7.84 3.83
CA VAL A 34 14.32 -8.98 3.67
C VAL A 34 12.99 -8.72 4.38
N VAL A 35 13.02 -8.12 5.58
CA VAL A 35 11.80 -7.71 6.31
C VAL A 35 11.06 -6.63 5.53
N PHE A 36 11.76 -5.64 4.97
CA PHE A 36 11.15 -4.64 4.08
C PHE A 36 10.48 -5.29 2.86
N LEU A 37 11.15 -6.23 2.20
CA LEU A 37 10.58 -6.97 1.08
C LEU A 37 9.33 -7.77 1.50
N ALA A 38 9.33 -8.36 2.70
CA ALA A 38 8.17 -9.05 3.21
C ALA A 38 6.95 -8.12 3.30
N PHE A 39 7.09 -6.95 3.92
CA PHE A 39 6.02 -5.96 3.99
C PHE A 39 5.64 -5.38 2.63
N SER A 40 6.60 -5.23 1.72
CA SER A 40 6.35 -4.79 0.34
C SER A 40 5.50 -5.80 -0.43
N GLU A 41 5.82 -7.11 -0.35
CA GLU A 41 5.02 -8.17 -0.98
C GLU A 41 3.62 -8.28 -0.36
N LEU A 42 3.50 -8.11 0.96
CA LEU A 42 2.20 -8.05 1.62
C LEU A 42 1.38 -6.86 1.10
N PHE A 43 1.99 -5.68 0.98
CA PHE A 43 1.34 -4.50 0.43
C PHE A 43 0.84 -4.74 -1.01
N TYR A 44 1.71 -5.17 -1.92
CA TYR A 44 1.34 -5.43 -3.31
C TYR A 44 0.32 -6.55 -3.45
N GLY A 45 0.43 -7.56 -2.62
CA GLY A 45 -0.49 -8.68 -2.65
C GLY A 45 -1.90 -8.28 -2.21
N LEU A 46 -2.03 -7.53 -1.11
CA LEU A 46 -3.31 -6.99 -0.65
C LEU A 46 -3.86 -5.94 -1.62
N ASP A 47 -3.00 -5.07 -2.16
CA ASP A 47 -3.39 -4.10 -3.17
C ASP A 47 -3.99 -4.79 -4.39
N GLY A 48 -3.28 -5.75 -4.97
CA GLY A 48 -3.75 -6.50 -6.14
C GLY A 48 -5.00 -7.33 -5.88
N ALA A 49 -5.14 -7.90 -4.68
CA ALA A 49 -6.26 -8.77 -4.34
C ALA A 49 -7.56 -8.02 -4.00
N VAL A 50 -7.46 -6.79 -3.44
CA VAL A 50 -8.64 -6.08 -2.92
C VAL A 50 -8.73 -4.65 -3.47
N PHE A 51 -7.66 -3.88 -3.39
CA PHE A 51 -7.72 -2.42 -3.46
C PHE A 51 -7.44 -1.84 -4.85
N THR A 52 -6.76 -2.58 -5.73
CA THR A 52 -6.44 -2.10 -7.09
C THR A 52 -7.68 -1.76 -7.90
N TYR A 53 -8.80 -2.42 -7.63
CA TYR A 53 -10.08 -2.14 -8.30
C TYR A 53 -10.59 -0.72 -8.05
N ALA A 54 -10.20 -0.06 -6.95
CA ALA A 54 -10.57 1.33 -6.71
C ALA A 54 -10.15 2.26 -7.87
N SER A 55 -9.01 1.99 -8.53
CA SER A 55 -8.56 2.73 -9.72
C SER A 55 -9.43 2.49 -10.96
N ARG A 56 -10.25 1.43 -10.96
CA ARG A 56 -11.15 1.04 -12.06
C ARG A 56 -12.60 1.42 -11.79
N PHE A 57 -12.89 2.09 -10.68
CA PHE A 57 -14.25 2.50 -10.34
C PHE A 57 -14.89 3.39 -11.43
N TRP A 58 -14.08 4.19 -12.14
CA TRP A 58 -14.51 4.98 -13.28
C TRP A 58 -15.21 4.15 -14.39
N MET A 59 -14.87 2.87 -14.55
CA MET A 59 -15.53 1.98 -15.52
C MET A 59 -17.00 1.72 -15.14
N TYR A 60 -17.31 1.62 -13.83
CA TYR A 60 -18.67 1.45 -13.35
C TYR A 60 -19.51 2.71 -13.56
N VAL A 61 -18.90 3.87 -13.36
CA VAL A 61 -19.53 5.17 -13.62
C VAL A 61 -19.81 5.30 -15.12
N HIS A 62 -18.78 5.12 -15.96
CA HIS A 62 -18.89 5.30 -17.41
C HIS A 62 -19.76 4.25 -18.10
N GLY A 63 -19.76 3.03 -17.58
CA GLY A 63 -20.55 1.91 -18.13
C GLY A 63 -22.02 1.87 -17.71
N GLY A 64 -22.50 2.84 -16.91
CA GLY A 64 -23.88 2.88 -16.40
C GLY A 64 -24.24 1.76 -15.42
N VAL A 65 -23.26 0.96 -14.99
CA VAL A 65 -23.48 -0.14 -14.04
C VAL A 65 -23.78 0.38 -12.65
N LEU A 66 -23.33 1.61 -12.37
CA LEU A 66 -23.55 2.28 -11.08
C LEU A 66 -25.04 2.39 -10.76
N ASP A 67 -25.91 2.71 -11.73
CA ASP A 67 -27.35 2.90 -11.54
C ASP A 67 -28.02 1.67 -10.93
N ASN A 68 -27.60 0.46 -11.36
CA ASN A 68 -28.09 -0.80 -10.81
C ASN A 68 -27.61 -1.06 -9.37
N THR A 69 -26.51 -0.43 -8.95
CA THR A 69 -25.99 -0.59 -7.60
C THR A 69 -26.57 0.41 -6.63
N LEU A 70 -27.01 1.58 -7.11
CA LEU A 70 -27.61 2.64 -6.31
C LEU A 70 -28.97 2.23 -5.71
N THR A 71 -29.70 1.35 -6.35
CA THR A 71 -31.00 0.84 -5.87
C THR A 71 -30.89 -0.16 -4.71
N ARG A 72 -29.67 -0.55 -4.31
CA ARG A 72 -29.46 -1.59 -3.29
C ARG A 72 -29.07 -0.97 -1.94
N PRO A 73 -29.43 -1.61 -0.79
CA PRO A 73 -29.22 -1.08 0.55
C PRO A 73 -27.77 -1.20 1.05
N MET A 74 -26.78 -1.00 0.17
CA MET A 74 -25.36 -1.04 0.49
C MET A 74 -24.65 0.08 -0.27
N ASP A 75 -23.65 0.72 0.37
CA ASP A 75 -22.81 1.71 -0.29
C ASP A 75 -22.17 1.11 -1.56
N SER A 76 -22.40 1.76 -2.69
CA SER A 76 -21.95 1.29 -4.01
C SER A 76 -20.43 1.14 -4.11
N ARG A 77 -19.67 1.96 -3.38
CA ARG A 77 -18.20 1.93 -3.32
C ARG A 77 -17.70 0.68 -2.62
N VAL A 78 -18.26 0.39 -1.44
CA VAL A 78 -17.92 -0.80 -0.65
C VAL A 78 -18.31 -2.05 -1.41
N ARG A 79 -19.51 -2.07 -2.00
CA ARG A 79 -19.97 -3.19 -2.82
C ARG A 79 -19.03 -3.46 -3.99
N PHE A 80 -18.60 -2.42 -4.70
CA PHE A 80 -17.69 -2.57 -5.83
C PHE A 80 -16.38 -3.23 -5.43
N LEU A 81 -15.79 -2.80 -4.31
CA LEU A 81 -14.56 -3.41 -3.80
C LEU A 81 -14.79 -4.88 -3.39
N LEU A 82 -15.87 -5.16 -2.66
CA LEU A 82 -16.15 -6.52 -2.17
C LEU A 82 -16.46 -7.53 -3.28
N LEU A 83 -17.07 -7.11 -4.39
CA LEU A 83 -17.39 -8.00 -5.51
C LEU A 83 -16.15 -8.45 -6.29
N ASN A 84 -15.05 -7.73 -6.17
CA ASN A 84 -13.82 -7.99 -6.93
C ASN A 84 -12.68 -8.54 -6.07
N VAL A 85 -12.96 -9.01 -4.85
CA VAL A 85 -11.94 -9.55 -3.94
C VAL A 85 -11.41 -10.87 -4.45
N ASP A 86 -10.09 -10.96 -4.61
CA ASP A 86 -9.38 -12.22 -4.87
C ASP A 86 -8.92 -12.85 -3.55
N TYR A 87 -9.73 -13.75 -2.99
CA TYR A 87 -9.44 -14.44 -1.74
C TYR A 87 -8.17 -15.30 -1.82
N ILE A 88 -7.89 -15.89 -2.98
CA ILE A 88 -6.67 -16.69 -3.19
C ILE A 88 -5.46 -15.78 -3.17
N GLY A 89 -5.55 -14.61 -3.81
CA GLY A 89 -4.51 -13.59 -3.78
C GLY A 89 -4.17 -13.13 -2.36
N ILE A 90 -5.18 -12.92 -1.50
CA ILE A 90 -4.96 -12.58 -0.09
C ILE A 90 -4.18 -13.68 0.63
N ILE A 91 -4.62 -14.94 0.52
CA ILE A 91 -3.95 -16.06 1.18
C ILE A 91 -2.50 -16.18 0.72
N LEU A 92 -2.25 -16.10 -0.59
CA LEU A 92 -0.90 -16.17 -1.15
C LEU A 92 -0.01 -15.04 -0.65
N SER A 93 -0.54 -13.82 -0.51
CA SER A 93 0.22 -12.67 0.03
C SER A 93 0.69 -12.91 1.46
N PHE A 94 -0.17 -13.47 2.32
CA PHE A 94 0.21 -13.83 3.67
C PHE A 94 1.20 -14.99 3.72
N VAL A 95 1.13 -15.95 2.81
CA VAL A 95 2.10 -17.04 2.69
C VAL A 95 3.46 -16.48 2.28
N GLU A 96 3.53 -15.64 1.22
CA GLU A 96 4.76 -14.99 0.76
C GLU A 96 5.39 -14.15 1.87
N PHE A 97 4.59 -13.34 2.57
CA PHE A 97 4.99 -12.57 3.74
C PHE A 97 5.62 -13.44 4.83
N THR A 98 4.93 -14.52 5.20
CA THR A 98 5.40 -15.43 6.26
C THR A 98 6.71 -16.13 5.88
N VAL A 99 6.82 -16.59 4.64
CA VAL A 99 8.04 -17.23 4.12
C VAL A 99 9.24 -16.28 4.19
N LEU A 100 9.06 -15.01 3.79
CA LEU A 100 10.11 -14.01 3.86
C LEU A 100 10.51 -13.67 5.30
N LEU A 101 9.56 -13.58 6.23
CA LEU A 101 9.87 -13.37 7.64
C LEU A 101 10.64 -14.56 8.24
N LEU A 102 10.29 -15.79 7.87
CA LEU A 102 11.05 -16.98 8.29
C LEU A 102 12.47 -16.97 7.71
N PHE A 103 12.62 -16.51 6.46
CA PHE A 103 13.92 -16.34 5.82
C PHE A 103 14.78 -15.26 6.49
N ALA A 104 14.16 -14.16 6.97
CA ALA A 104 14.83 -13.13 7.76
C ALA A 104 15.36 -13.63 9.10
N GLY A 105 14.85 -14.76 9.61
CA GLY A 105 15.36 -15.45 10.79
C GLY A 105 14.79 -14.97 12.13
N ASN A 106 15.35 -15.48 13.23
CA ASN A 106 14.86 -15.28 14.59
C ASN A 106 15.16 -13.87 15.13
N GLY A 107 14.38 -13.44 16.13
CA GLY A 107 14.60 -12.19 16.86
C GLY A 107 13.79 -11.01 16.33
N LEU A 108 12.75 -11.27 15.53
CA LEU A 108 11.77 -10.24 15.14
C LEU A 108 10.74 -10.03 16.26
N HIS A 109 10.38 -8.78 16.51
CA HIS A 109 9.37 -8.43 17.50
C HIS A 109 7.96 -8.75 16.99
N VAL A 110 7.29 -9.76 17.56
CA VAL A 110 5.94 -10.19 17.14
C VAL A 110 4.92 -9.05 17.21
N ILE A 111 4.98 -8.22 18.26
CA ILE A 111 4.09 -7.05 18.39
C ILE A 111 4.36 -6.05 17.25
N GLY A 112 5.64 -5.83 16.89
CA GLY A 112 6.01 -4.99 15.76
C GLY A 112 5.47 -5.53 14.44
N ILE A 113 5.51 -6.84 14.21
CA ILE A 113 4.96 -7.48 13.01
C ILE A 113 3.45 -7.25 12.92
N LEU A 114 2.70 -7.49 14.01
CA LEU A 114 1.25 -7.27 14.04
C LEU A 114 0.89 -5.80 13.76
N PHE A 115 1.62 -4.88 14.38
CA PHE A 115 1.42 -3.45 14.15
C PHE A 115 1.79 -3.06 12.70
N GLY A 116 2.88 -3.59 12.16
CA GLY A 116 3.27 -3.40 10.76
C GLY A 116 2.21 -3.88 9.77
N ILE A 117 1.58 -5.04 10.02
CA ILE A 117 0.47 -5.54 9.20
C ILE A 117 -0.71 -4.54 9.23
N LEU A 118 -1.08 -4.02 10.40
CA LEU A 118 -2.14 -3.01 10.52
C LEU A 118 -1.82 -1.75 9.72
N VAL A 119 -0.56 -1.28 9.77
CA VAL A 119 -0.11 -0.12 9.00
C VAL A 119 -0.22 -0.39 7.50
N VAL A 120 0.23 -1.55 7.02
CA VAL A 120 0.13 -1.93 5.60
C VAL A 120 -1.32 -1.99 5.12
N VAL A 121 -2.22 -2.60 5.90
CA VAL A 121 -3.66 -2.64 5.57
C VAL A 121 -4.24 -1.23 5.51
N GLY A 122 -3.94 -0.38 6.48
CA GLY A 122 -4.40 1.00 6.48
C GLY A 122 -3.80 1.83 5.34
N ALA A 123 -2.54 1.62 4.97
CA ALA A 123 -1.90 2.29 3.83
C ALA A 123 -2.57 1.91 2.51
N ASN A 124 -2.96 0.63 2.34
CA ASN A 124 -3.77 0.18 1.21
C ASN A 124 -5.16 0.85 1.19
N LEU A 125 -5.80 1.02 2.35
CA LEU A 125 -7.07 1.76 2.44
C LEU A 125 -6.91 3.22 2.03
N ILE A 126 -5.86 3.91 2.49
CA ILE A 126 -5.58 5.30 2.08
C ILE A 126 -5.39 5.37 0.56
N LEU A 127 -4.60 4.46 -0.02
CA LEU A 127 -4.38 4.42 -1.46
C LEU A 127 -5.68 4.16 -2.22
N ALA A 128 -6.54 3.26 -1.73
CA ALA A 128 -7.85 3.01 -2.33
C ALA A 128 -8.74 4.25 -2.29
N LEU A 129 -8.74 5.01 -1.20
CA LEU A 129 -9.48 6.27 -1.09
C LEU A 129 -8.97 7.31 -2.08
N ILE A 130 -7.64 7.45 -2.25
CA ILE A 130 -7.03 8.33 -3.25
C ILE A 130 -7.48 7.93 -4.66
N ARG A 131 -7.44 6.63 -4.99
CA ARG A 131 -7.88 6.09 -6.27
C ARG A 131 -9.37 6.33 -6.54
N LEU A 132 -10.22 6.15 -5.53
CA LEU A 132 -11.65 6.44 -5.63
C LEU A 132 -11.89 7.93 -5.89
N CYS A 133 -11.26 8.82 -5.13
CA CYS A 133 -11.36 10.27 -5.35
C CYS A 133 -10.95 10.65 -6.77
N ALA A 134 -9.85 10.09 -7.28
CA ALA A 134 -9.41 10.30 -8.67
C ALA A 134 -10.41 9.72 -9.68
N SER A 135 -11.00 8.56 -9.39
CA SER A 135 -11.99 7.90 -10.27
C SER A 135 -13.31 8.69 -10.36
N TYR A 136 -13.64 9.52 -9.37
CA TYR A 136 -14.85 10.36 -9.43
C TYR A 136 -14.77 11.44 -10.50
N LEU A 137 -13.58 11.81 -10.96
CA LEU A 137 -13.43 12.71 -12.10
C LEU A 137 -14.10 12.16 -13.37
N ALA A 138 -14.35 10.84 -13.43
CA ALA A 138 -15.08 10.22 -14.53
C ALA A 138 -16.52 10.72 -14.69
N PHE A 139 -17.15 11.23 -13.64
CA PHE A 139 -18.48 11.82 -13.71
C PHE A 139 -18.52 13.05 -14.64
N TRP A 140 -17.41 13.78 -14.76
CA TRP A 140 -17.33 14.98 -15.62
C TRP A 140 -16.57 14.74 -16.92
N HIS A 141 -15.51 13.95 -16.87
CA HIS A 141 -14.58 13.79 -18.00
C HIS A 141 -14.75 12.47 -18.77
N GLY A 142 -15.66 11.58 -18.30
CA GLY A 142 -15.91 10.29 -18.92
C GLY A 142 -14.77 9.28 -18.67
N LYS A 143 -14.18 8.72 -19.71
CA LYS A 143 -13.17 7.67 -19.58
C LYS A 143 -11.89 8.19 -18.91
N MET A 144 -11.53 7.62 -17.76
CA MET A 144 -10.38 8.03 -16.93
C MET A 144 -9.34 6.89 -16.76
N SER A 145 -8.89 6.31 -17.87
CA SER A 145 -7.87 5.23 -17.83
C SER A 145 -6.55 5.67 -17.21
N ALA A 146 -6.21 6.97 -17.30
CA ALA A 146 -5.02 7.55 -16.68
C ALA A 146 -4.96 7.36 -15.15
N VAL A 147 -6.10 7.20 -14.47
CA VAL A 147 -6.14 6.93 -13.02
C VAL A 147 -5.42 5.62 -12.68
N SER A 148 -5.61 4.58 -13.50
CA SER A 148 -4.92 3.29 -13.29
C SER A 148 -3.42 3.44 -13.52
N GLU A 149 -3.00 4.13 -14.58
CA GLU A 149 -1.59 4.33 -14.92
C GLU A 149 -0.85 5.17 -13.85
N ILE A 150 -1.48 6.27 -13.40
CA ILE A 150 -0.93 7.09 -12.30
C ILE A 150 -0.82 6.25 -11.02
N SER A 151 -1.83 5.43 -10.73
CA SER A 151 -1.81 4.55 -9.56
C SER A 151 -0.63 3.56 -9.61
N ASP A 152 -0.37 2.95 -10.76
CA ASP A 152 0.75 2.03 -10.92
C ASP A 152 2.10 2.74 -10.79
N CYS A 153 2.22 3.97 -11.28
CA CYS A 153 3.39 4.81 -11.04
C CYS A 153 3.58 5.11 -9.55
N LEU A 154 2.51 5.48 -8.83
CA LEU A 154 2.58 5.80 -7.41
C LEU A 154 3.01 4.59 -6.56
N THR A 155 2.50 3.41 -6.86
CA THR A 155 2.89 2.18 -6.13
C THR A 155 4.33 1.77 -6.42
N SER A 156 4.90 2.16 -7.56
CA SER A 156 6.28 1.81 -7.92
C SER A 156 7.34 2.37 -6.97
N PHE A 157 7.03 3.42 -6.20
CA PHE A 157 7.93 3.97 -5.17
C PHE A 157 8.18 2.99 -4.01
N ASN A 158 7.32 2.00 -3.82
CA ASN A 158 7.48 0.97 -2.77
C ASN A 158 8.51 -0.12 -3.10
N LYS A 159 9.29 0.01 -4.17
CA LYS A 159 10.34 -0.95 -4.54
C LYS A 159 11.61 -0.81 -3.70
N TYR A 160 11.80 0.33 -3.08
CA TYR A 160 13.00 0.67 -2.31
C TYR A 160 12.58 1.29 -0.98
N PRO A 161 13.34 1.02 0.12
CA PRO A 161 13.13 1.71 1.38
C PRO A 161 13.27 3.22 1.18
N LEU A 162 12.27 4.00 1.58
CA LEU A 162 12.26 5.46 1.36
C LEU A 162 13.32 6.19 2.19
N THR A 163 13.90 5.55 3.19
CA THR A 163 15.01 6.08 3.98
C THR A 163 16.30 6.33 3.20
N ILE A 164 16.41 5.78 1.96
CA ILE A 164 17.49 6.12 1.03
C ILE A 164 17.42 7.60 0.61
N LEU A 165 16.23 8.19 0.66
CA LEU A 165 16.01 9.56 0.24
C LEU A 165 16.41 10.56 1.32
N PRO A 166 16.81 11.79 0.93
CA PRO A 166 17.05 12.86 1.89
C PRO A 166 15.83 13.11 2.78
N LYS A 167 16.05 13.37 4.08
CA LYS A 167 15.01 13.57 5.09
C LYS A 167 13.84 14.47 4.65
N PRO A 168 14.04 15.60 3.96
CA PRO A 168 12.91 16.42 3.51
C PRO A 168 11.96 15.69 2.56
N LEU A 169 12.48 14.83 1.67
CA LEU A 169 11.66 14.01 0.77
C LEU A 169 10.92 12.90 1.50
N VAL A 170 11.55 12.29 2.50
CA VAL A 170 10.90 11.30 3.37
C VAL A 170 9.68 11.91 4.04
N TYR A 171 9.77 13.13 4.57
CA TYR A 171 8.63 13.83 5.18
C TYR A 171 7.52 14.13 4.18
N VAL A 172 7.83 14.49 2.95
CA VAL A 172 6.80 14.64 1.89
C VAL A 172 6.08 13.31 1.63
N PHE A 173 6.82 12.21 1.55
CA PHE A 173 6.26 10.86 1.37
C PHE A 173 5.60 10.29 2.61
N GLN A 174 5.76 10.91 3.75
CA GLN A 174 5.11 10.55 5.00
C GLN A 174 3.80 11.31 5.22
N PHE A 175 3.77 12.63 4.90
CA PHE A 175 2.66 13.51 5.28
C PHE A 175 1.78 13.95 4.11
N VAL A 176 2.29 13.91 2.87
CA VAL A 176 1.53 14.30 1.67
C VAL A 176 1.08 13.06 0.91
N PHE A 177 1.98 12.14 0.69
CA PHE A 177 1.72 10.87 0.03
C PHE A 177 2.02 9.72 0.98
N PRO A 178 1.15 8.69 1.12
CA PRO A 178 1.30 7.64 2.13
C PRO A 178 2.39 6.60 1.80
N PHE A 179 3.35 6.89 0.92
CA PHE A 179 4.31 5.91 0.41
C PHE A 179 5.24 5.35 1.49
N TYR A 180 5.59 6.16 2.49
CA TYR A 180 6.38 5.71 3.62
C TYR A 180 5.69 4.59 4.40
N PHE A 181 4.36 4.62 4.47
CA PHE A 181 3.56 3.63 5.19
C PHE A 181 3.29 2.35 4.39
N PHE A 182 3.64 2.28 3.11
CA PHE A 182 3.40 1.08 2.30
C PHE A 182 4.18 -0.13 2.82
N SER A 183 5.46 0.05 3.15
CA SER A 183 6.32 -1.01 3.70
C SER A 183 7.46 -0.48 4.56
N THR A 184 8.01 0.71 4.28
CA THR A 184 9.20 1.24 4.96
C THR A 184 8.97 1.38 6.47
N PHE A 185 7.93 2.08 6.88
CA PHE A 185 7.61 2.28 8.30
C PHE A 185 7.32 0.96 9.03
N SER A 186 6.61 0.04 8.37
CA SER A 186 6.34 -1.28 8.95
C SER A 186 7.60 -2.12 9.15
N ALA A 187 8.55 -2.04 8.23
CA ALA A 187 9.84 -2.70 8.38
C ALA A 187 10.69 -2.06 9.48
N GLU A 188 10.70 -0.73 9.56
CA GLU A 188 11.44 -0.01 10.60
C GLU A 188 10.96 -0.37 12.01
N ILE A 189 9.64 -0.44 12.25
CA ILE A 189 9.07 -0.84 13.55
C ILE A 189 9.56 -2.23 13.99
N VAL A 190 9.81 -3.13 13.04
CA VAL A 190 10.23 -4.50 13.32
C VAL A 190 11.75 -4.58 13.51
N CYS A 191 12.51 -3.84 12.72
CA CYS A 191 13.97 -3.97 12.64
C CYS A 191 14.72 -3.02 13.58
N PHE A 192 14.19 -1.82 13.84
CA PHE A 192 14.90 -0.78 14.58
C PHE A 192 14.17 -0.37 15.87
N PRO A 193 14.92 0.05 16.90
CA PRO A 193 14.32 0.67 18.08
C PRO A 193 13.84 2.08 17.72
N ILE A 194 12.58 2.22 17.37
CA ILE A 194 11.97 3.51 17.06
C ILE A 194 11.73 4.27 18.37
N GLY A 195 12.15 5.55 18.40
CA GLY A 195 11.86 6.44 19.51
C GLY A 195 10.36 6.67 19.67
N THR A 196 9.89 6.78 20.92
CA THR A 196 8.45 7.04 21.20
C THR A 196 7.93 8.29 20.49
N THR A 197 8.76 9.33 20.36
CA THR A 197 8.41 10.57 19.65
C THR A 197 8.20 10.33 18.15
N GLU A 198 9.08 9.58 17.50
CA GLU A 198 8.97 9.25 16.08
C GLU A 198 7.76 8.36 15.80
N LEU A 199 7.50 7.39 16.67
CA LEU A 199 6.33 6.53 16.58
C LEU A 199 5.03 7.35 16.69
N VAL A 200 4.98 8.31 17.64
CA VAL A 200 3.79 9.18 17.83
C VAL A 200 3.60 10.11 16.63
N ILE A 201 4.67 10.73 16.11
CA ILE A 201 4.59 11.64 14.96
C ILE A 201 4.13 10.87 13.71
N SER A 202 4.73 9.71 13.42
CA SER A 202 4.37 8.90 12.28
C SER A 202 2.95 8.34 12.39
N GLY A 203 2.57 7.86 13.58
CA GLY A 203 1.21 7.39 13.86
C GLY A 203 0.16 8.50 13.72
N ALA A 204 0.44 9.69 14.23
CA ALA A 204 -0.44 10.85 14.08
C ALA A 204 -0.59 11.26 12.60
N GLY A 205 0.51 11.28 11.85
CA GLY A 205 0.51 11.56 10.41
C GLY A 205 -0.31 10.54 9.62
N PHE A 206 -0.18 9.25 9.96
CA PHE A 206 -0.96 8.18 9.36
C PHE A 206 -2.46 8.34 9.60
N LEU A 207 -2.86 8.57 10.86
CA LEU A 207 -4.26 8.81 11.22
C LEU A 207 -4.81 10.07 10.57
N PHE A 208 -4.01 11.13 10.48
CA PHE A 208 -4.38 12.35 9.77
C PHE A 208 -4.66 12.09 8.29
N LEU A 209 -3.79 11.35 7.60
CA LEU A 209 -4.01 10.98 6.19
C LEU A 209 -5.25 10.11 6.00
N MET A 210 -5.49 9.16 6.90
CA MET A 210 -6.72 8.35 6.88
C MET A 210 -7.96 9.22 7.01
N ALA A 211 -7.98 10.14 7.98
CA ALA A 211 -9.11 11.05 8.20
C ALA A 211 -9.31 11.99 7.01
N LEU A 212 -8.22 12.57 6.49
CA LEU A 212 -8.24 13.51 5.36
C LEU A 212 -8.85 12.85 4.11
N TRP A 213 -8.31 11.70 3.71
CA TRP A 213 -8.77 11.03 2.49
C TRP A 213 -10.16 10.40 2.65
N SER A 214 -10.52 9.96 3.86
CA SER A 214 -11.89 9.52 4.16
C SER A 214 -12.90 10.67 4.05
N ALA A 215 -12.60 11.82 4.63
CA ALA A 215 -13.44 13.02 4.54
C ALA A 215 -13.53 13.53 3.08
N ALA A 216 -12.42 13.58 2.36
CA ALA A 216 -12.39 13.96 0.94
C ALA A 216 -13.25 13.03 0.09
N ASN A 217 -13.14 11.71 0.32
CA ASN A 217 -13.93 10.71 -0.39
C ASN A 217 -15.44 10.89 -0.13
N GLN A 218 -15.82 11.10 1.13
CA GLN A 218 -17.22 11.31 1.49
C GLN A 218 -17.75 12.63 0.89
N PHE A 219 -17.00 13.71 1.02
CA PHE A 219 -17.39 15.02 0.47
C PHE A 219 -17.58 14.96 -1.05
N LEU A 220 -16.65 14.36 -1.77
CA LEU A 220 -16.77 14.22 -3.22
C LEU A 220 -17.97 13.34 -3.59
N TRP A 221 -18.16 12.23 -2.90
CA TRP A 221 -19.27 11.31 -3.18
C TRP A 221 -20.64 12.00 -2.98
N GLU A 222 -20.84 12.72 -1.88
CA GLU A 222 -22.08 13.44 -1.60
C GLU A 222 -22.37 14.52 -2.64
N ASN A 223 -21.35 15.24 -3.11
CA ASN A 223 -21.52 16.26 -4.15
C ASN A 223 -21.82 15.70 -5.55
N TYR A 224 -21.52 14.43 -5.80
CA TYR A 224 -21.85 13.76 -7.07
C TYR A 224 -23.23 13.13 -7.08
N TYR A 225 -23.79 12.89 -5.91
CA TYR A 225 -25.06 12.22 -5.75
C TYR A 225 -26.28 13.17 -5.82
N GLN A 226 -26.05 14.47 -5.76
CA GLN A 226 -27.06 15.52 -5.93
C GLN A 226 -27.17 15.98 -7.38
#